data_472981f4049e15ee670891680c859049
#
_entry.id   472981f4049e15ee670891680c859049
#
_cell.length_a   1.000
_cell.length_b   1.000
_cell.length_c   1.000
_cell.angle_alpha   90.00
_cell.angle_beta   90.00
_cell.angle_gamma   90.00
#
_symmetry.space_group_name_H-M   'P 1'
#
loop_
_entity.id
_entity.type
_entity.pdbx_description
1 polymer ?
#
loop_
_entity_poly.entity_id
_entity_poly.type
_entity_poly.pdbx_seq_one_letter_code
_entity_poly.pdbx_strand_id
1 'polypeptide(L)'
;MLTIPSRRYSKPAALGFSPKWVHCAPQPIRGYAVPNRLGSPLIKRLIIALVLLVLVCGGIVGFNMFRDNAIQQFFANMPVASVTVATTKVEPAPWTPGIETIGTVNASQGVDLTVEQAGIIKDINFAANQRVKQGDVLIQLDDTVQRADLAASKTQAALDQQSLDRAIELQRRGVGSEVALDAARATASTSASQVQKLQAVLDQKQLRAPFNGTIGIPKVDDGQYLAPGTIVATLQDLDTMRADFSVPEQQLASLKMGQPVVFGVTADDMAFKGAVVGIDPKVDPQSRLVSVRAEITNPDGKLSPGQFVRVRVELPREDGVLAVPQTALTTSLYGDYVYVVRPAEAKPVAEGAAAPAAAAAAAPAEANAEPALTVSQVFVKVGRRSEGRVEIIEGIKPGDELVIAGQNRLTNGTPVKVDNTVSPVTSADAKAAAK
;
A
#
# COMPACT_ATOMS: atom_id res chain seq x y z
N MET A 1 -11.19 26.45 29.20
CA MET A 1 -12.33 26.68 30.08
C MET A 1 -13.60 26.44 29.26
N LEU A 2 -14.07 25.19 29.22
CA LEU A 2 -15.36 24.80 28.63
C LEU A 2 -15.76 23.49 29.30
N THR A 3 -16.76 23.57 30.12
CA THR A 3 -17.31 22.59 31.05
C THR A 3 -18.21 21.60 30.27
N ILE A 4 -18.01 20.29 30.45
CA ILE A 4 -18.86 19.21 29.93
C ILE A 4 -19.77 18.76 31.07
N PRO A 5 -21.11 18.70 30.91
CA PRO A 5 -22.01 18.22 31.95
C PRO A 5 -22.09 16.68 31.96
N SER A 6 -21.91 16.13 33.16
CA SER A 6 -22.10 14.73 33.52
C SER A 6 -23.59 14.32 33.44
N ARG A 7 -23.89 13.30 32.63
CA ARG A 7 -25.18 12.59 32.64
C ARG A 7 -25.16 11.51 33.73
N ARG A 8 -26.01 11.66 34.71
CA ARG A 8 -26.34 10.65 35.72
C ARG A 8 -27.19 9.55 35.09
N TYR A 9 -26.76 8.31 35.22
CA TYR A 9 -27.59 7.13 34.98
C TYR A 9 -28.44 6.83 36.21
N SER A 10 -29.77 6.83 36.04
CA SER A 10 -30.74 6.38 37.04
C SER A 10 -30.90 4.85 36.94
N LYS A 11 -30.85 4.20 38.11
CA LYS A 11 -31.13 2.78 38.31
C LYS A 11 -32.65 2.51 38.08
N PRO A 12 -33.04 1.39 37.44
CA PRO A 12 -34.41 0.90 37.51
C PRO A 12 -34.68 0.10 38.80
N ALA A 13 -35.86 0.31 39.30
CA ALA A 13 -36.42 -0.26 40.53
C ALA A 13 -36.62 -1.77 40.46
N ALA A 14 -36.33 -2.44 41.57
CA ALA A 14 -36.65 -3.85 41.80
C ALA A 14 -38.14 -4.03 42.08
N LEU A 15 -38.82 -4.80 41.27
CA LEU A 15 -40.16 -5.34 41.57
C LEU A 15 -39.99 -6.64 42.34
N GLY A 16 -40.32 -6.57 43.62
CA GLY A 16 -40.42 -7.73 44.53
C GLY A 16 -41.67 -8.55 44.24
N PHE A 17 -41.47 -9.82 43.97
CA PHE A 17 -42.50 -10.84 44.02
C PHE A 17 -42.32 -11.64 45.31
N SER A 18 -43.26 -11.50 46.23
CA SER A 18 -43.38 -12.36 47.41
C SER A 18 -44.37 -13.52 47.13
N PRO A 19 -44.01 -14.78 47.41
CA PRO A 19 -44.98 -15.88 47.34
C PRO A 19 -45.79 -15.98 48.60
N LYS A 20 -47.13 -15.87 48.49
CA LYS A 20 -48.07 -16.18 49.55
C LYS A 20 -48.20 -17.69 49.73
N TRP A 21 -47.82 -18.19 50.88
CA TRP A 21 -48.11 -19.49 51.34
C TRP A 21 -49.58 -19.54 51.84
N VAL A 22 -50.41 -20.44 51.20
CA VAL A 22 -51.75 -20.73 51.68
C VAL A 22 -51.69 -22.02 52.49
N HIS A 23 -51.90 -21.87 53.79
CA HIS A 23 -52.12 -22.99 54.71
C HIS A 23 -53.50 -23.52 54.48
N CYS A 24 -53.60 -24.82 54.16
CA CYS A 24 -54.85 -25.58 54.18
C CYS A 24 -54.80 -26.57 55.33
N ALA A 25 -55.66 -26.35 56.31
CA ALA A 25 -55.85 -27.25 57.48
C ALA A 25 -56.57 -28.53 57.14
N PRO A 26 -56.28 -29.64 57.81
CA PRO A 26 -56.97 -30.93 57.56
C PRO A 26 -58.30 -31.02 58.25
N GLN A 27 -59.30 -31.46 57.54
CA GLN A 27 -60.58 -31.86 58.16
C GLN A 27 -60.64 -33.42 58.40
N PRO A 28 -61.33 -33.87 59.43
CA PRO A 28 -61.28 -35.26 59.86
C PRO A 28 -62.19 -36.17 59.05
N ILE A 29 -61.69 -37.37 58.73
CA ILE A 29 -62.36 -38.41 57.98
C ILE A 29 -63.25 -39.22 58.91
N ARG A 30 -64.58 -39.24 58.63
CA ARG A 30 -65.54 -40.13 59.21
C ARG A 30 -65.33 -41.53 58.63
N GLY A 31 -65.21 -42.52 59.54
CA GLY A 31 -65.13 -43.94 59.22
C GLY A 31 -66.40 -44.51 58.63
N TYR A 32 -66.25 -45.34 57.62
CA TYR A 32 -67.25 -46.25 57.17
C TYR A 32 -66.68 -47.66 57.17
N ALA A 33 -67.48 -48.54 57.78
CA ALA A 33 -67.24 -49.96 58.00
C ALA A 33 -67.14 -50.72 56.66
N VAL A 34 -66.23 -51.66 56.59
CA VAL A 34 -66.03 -52.60 55.48
C VAL A 34 -66.91 -53.82 55.71
N PRO A 35 -67.66 -54.28 54.72
CA PRO A 35 -68.09 -55.65 54.67
C PRO A 35 -67.14 -56.45 53.78
N ASN A 36 -66.57 -57.43 54.41
CA ASN A 36 -65.73 -58.46 53.81
C ASN A 36 -66.59 -59.42 52.99
N ARG A 37 -66.41 -59.45 51.63
CA ARG A 37 -66.82 -60.56 50.79
C ARG A 37 -65.71 -60.89 49.79
N LEU A 38 -65.03 -61.95 50.12
CA LEU A 38 -64.16 -62.67 49.21
C LEU A 38 -65.00 -63.38 48.15
N GLY A 39 -64.94 -62.90 46.90
CA GLY A 39 -65.53 -63.54 45.75
C GLY A 39 -64.52 -63.63 44.61
N SER A 40 -64.26 -64.81 44.17
CA SER A 40 -63.20 -65.26 43.22
C SER A 40 -63.18 -64.73 41.76
N PRO A 41 -63.80 -63.60 41.35
CA PRO A 41 -63.51 -63.01 40.02
C PRO A 41 -62.44 -61.92 40.00
N LEU A 42 -61.97 -61.43 41.18
CA LEU A 42 -60.97 -60.31 41.25
C LEU A 42 -59.63 -60.74 40.76
N ILE A 43 -59.14 -61.93 41.01
CA ILE A 43 -57.82 -62.42 40.58
C ILE A 43 -57.75 -62.50 39.07
N LYS A 44 -58.80 -62.96 38.38
CA LYS A 44 -58.80 -62.95 36.89
C LYS A 44 -58.77 -61.55 36.29
N ARG A 45 -59.45 -60.59 36.89
CA ARG A 45 -59.39 -59.17 36.43
C ARG A 45 -58.06 -58.54 36.69
N LEU A 46 -57.37 -58.86 37.80
CA LEU A 46 -56.07 -58.38 38.16
C LEU A 46 -54.94 -58.91 37.20
N ILE A 47 -55.07 -60.21 36.84
CA ILE A 47 -54.20 -60.85 35.86
C ILE A 47 -54.40 -60.23 34.48
N ILE A 48 -55.61 -59.96 34.04
CA ILE A 48 -55.88 -59.29 32.76
C ILE A 48 -55.41 -57.89 32.77
N ALA A 49 -55.55 -57.11 33.87
CA ALA A 49 -55.04 -55.78 34.01
C ALA A 49 -53.50 -55.77 33.99
N LEU A 50 -52.84 -56.74 34.65
CA LEU A 50 -51.36 -56.86 34.65
C LEU A 50 -50.85 -57.20 33.25
N VAL A 51 -51.51 -58.14 32.53
CA VAL A 51 -51.10 -58.47 31.15
C VAL A 51 -51.30 -57.28 30.23
N LEU A 52 -52.39 -56.51 30.38
CA LEU A 52 -52.63 -55.30 29.59
C LEU A 52 -51.60 -54.20 29.89
N LEU A 53 -51.23 -54.04 31.17
CA LEU A 53 -50.17 -53.12 31.59
C LEU A 53 -48.79 -53.47 30.97
N VAL A 54 -48.46 -54.78 31.03
CA VAL A 54 -47.19 -55.27 30.43
C VAL A 54 -47.21 -55.06 28.91
N LEU A 55 -48.36 -55.28 28.26
CA LEU A 55 -48.49 -55.08 26.82
C LEU A 55 -48.36 -53.58 26.42
N VAL A 56 -48.97 -52.71 27.23
CA VAL A 56 -48.84 -51.23 27.02
C VAL A 56 -47.43 -50.78 27.31
N CYS A 57 -46.77 -51.18 28.40
CA CYS A 57 -45.39 -50.83 28.69
C CYS A 57 -44.44 -51.41 27.64
N GLY A 58 -44.63 -52.66 27.21
CA GLY A 58 -43.85 -53.27 26.13
C GLY A 58 -44.02 -52.55 24.79
N GLY A 59 -45.27 -52.14 24.50
CA GLY A 59 -45.55 -51.30 23.31
C GLY A 59 -44.87 -49.93 23.34
N ILE A 60 -44.88 -49.28 24.50
CA ILE A 60 -44.19 -47.95 24.66
C ILE A 60 -42.66 -48.10 24.54
N VAL A 61 -42.11 -49.14 25.19
CA VAL A 61 -40.65 -49.39 25.10
C VAL A 61 -40.23 -49.76 23.66
N GLY A 62 -40.98 -50.65 23.02
CA GLY A 62 -40.76 -51.07 21.63
C GLY A 62 -40.88 -49.89 20.66
N PHE A 63 -41.92 -49.05 20.85
CA PHE A 63 -42.09 -47.85 20.03
C PHE A 63 -40.93 -46.84 20.23
N ASN A 64 -40.48 -46.62 21.46
CA ASN A 64 -39.32 -45.75 21.73
C ASN A 64 -38.05 -46.33 21.11
N MET A 65 -37.75 -47.63 21.26
CA MET A 65 -36.59 -48.25 20.62
C MET A 65 -36.66 -48.19 19.09
N PHE A 66 -37.83 -48.39 18.50
CA PHE A 66 -38.02 -48.28 17.06
C PHE A 66 -37.83 -46.84 16.57
N ARG A 67 -38.43 -45.88 17.31
CA ARG A 67 -38.28 -44.45 17.01
C ARG A 67 -36.81 -44.00 17.10
N ASP A 68 -36.10 -44.39 18.16
CA ASP A 68 -34.70 -43.99 18.36
C ASP A 68 -33.78 -44.62 17.31
N ASN A 69 -34.01 -45.86 16.90
CA ASN A 69 -33.32 -46.49 15.78
C ASN A 69 -33.64 -45.82 14.44
N ALA A 70 -34.91 -45.51 14.19
CA ALA A 70 -35.31 -44.81 12.97
C ALA A 70 -34.71 -43.40 12.89
N ILE A 71 -34.65 -42.65 14.01
CA ILE A 71 -34.04 -41.35 14.12
C ILE A 71 -32.51 -41.44 13.90
N GLN A 72 -31.85 -42.43 14.52
CA GLN A 72 -30.40 -42.63 14.32
C GLN A 72 -30.06 -42.97 12.85
N GLN A 73 -30.83 -43.84 12.20
CA GLN A 73 -30.66 -44.15 10.78
C GLN A 73 -30.94 -42.96 9.87
N PHE A 74 -31.95 -42.14 10.21
CA PHE A 74 -32.22 -40.91 9.46
C PHE A 74 -31.10 -39.90 9.54
N PHE A 75 -30.53 -39.65 10.73
CA PHE A 75 -29.40 -38.75 10.92
C PHE A 75 -28.09 -39.32 10.39
N ALA A 76 -27.88 -40.63 10.43
CA ALA A 76 -26.70 -41.29 9.87
C ALA A 76 -26.64 -41.22 8.33
N ASN A 77 -27.81 -41.20 7.68
CA ASN A 77 -27.93 -41.13 6.23
C ASN A 77 -28.19 -39.70 5.71
N MET A 78 -28.19 -38.66 6.56
CA MET A 78 -28.26 -37.28 6.09
C MET A 78 -26.98 -36.95 5.33
N PRO A 79 -27.07 -36.52 4.05
CA PRO A 79 -25.89 -36.04 3.33
C PRO A 79 -25.31 -34.82 4.07
N VAL A 80 -24.08 -34.93 4.53
CA VAL A 80 -23.38 -33.81 5.18
C VAL A 80 -23.30 -32.71 4.15
N ALA A 81 -23.94 -31.58 4.40
CA ALA A 81 -23.91 -30.45 3.48
C ALA A 81 -22.46 -29.97 3.31
N SER A 82 -21.87 -30.28 2.16
CA SER A 82 -20.54 -29.79 1.83
C SER A 82 -20.58 -28.32 1.39
N VAL A 83 -19.67 -27.52 1.90
CA VAL A 83 -19.52 -26.11 1.49
C VAL A 83 -18.64 -26.05 0.26
N THR A 84 -19.11 -25.40 -0.80
CA THR A 84 -18.29 -25.17 -2.00
C THR A 84 -17.27 -24.09 -1.73
N VAL A 85 -16.01 -24.38 -2.03
CA VAL A 85 -14.86 -23.49 -1.83
C VAL A 85 -13.97 -23.45 -3.06
N ALA A 86 -13.36 -22.30 -3.32
CA ALA A 86 -12.29 -22.21 -4.29
C ALA A 86 -10.95 -22.34 -3.57
N THR A 87 -10.01 -23.06 -4.18
CA THR A 87 -8.72 -23.37 -3.59
C THR A 87 -7.57 -22.99 -4.49
N THR A 88 -6.38 -22.82 -3.91
CA THR A 88 -5.12 -22.63 -4.62
C THR A 88 -4.03 -23.47 -3.95
N LYS A 89 -3.10 -24.01 -4.75
CA LYS A 89 -1.94 -24.70 -4.21
C LYS A 89 -0.86 -23.71 -3.82
N VAL A 90 -0.21 -24.00 -2.70
CA VAL A 90 0.94 -23.23 -2.23
C VAL A 90 2.18 -23.75 -2.93
N GLU A 91 2.73 -22.94 -3.81
CA GLU A 91 3.99 -23.23 -4.48
C GLU A 91 5.02 -22.17 -4.12
N PRO A 92 6.30 -22.56 -3.93
CA PRO A 92 7.39 -21.62 -3.79
C PRO A 92 7.44 -20.74 -5.05
N ALA A 93 7.28 -19.46 -4.89
CA ALA A 93 7.29 -18.50 -5.99
C ALA A 93 8.44 -17.51 -5.83
N PRO A 94 8.94 -16.95 -6.93
CA PRO A 94 9.82 -15.79 -6.85
C PRO A 94 9.07 -14.62 -6.25
N TRP A 95 9.69 -13.96 -5.30
CA TRP A 95 9.15 -12.84 -4.57
C TRP A 95 10.01 -11.61 -4.74
N THR A 96 9.43 -10.51 -5.21
CA THR A 96 10.10 -9.21 -5.26
C THR A 96 9.48 -8.33 -4.19
N PRO A 97 10.09 -8.27 -3.00
CA PRO A 97 9.59 -7.38 -1.97
C PRO A 97 9.74 -5.92 -2.43
N GLY A 98 8.88 -5.05 -1.97
CA GLY A 98 8.94 -3.63 -2.29
C GLY A 98 8.67 -2.77 -1.07
N ILE A 99 9.30 -1.60 -1.04
CA ILE A 99 9.01 -0.56 -0.07
C ILE A 99 8.03 0.40 -0.74
N GLU A 100 6.80 0.43 -0.24
CA GLU A 100 5.77 1.32 -0.76
C GLU A 100 5.69 2.59 0.09
N THR A 101 5.72 3.73 -0.57
CA THR A 101 5.63 5.05 0.06
C THR A 101 5.00 6.06 -0.91
N ILE A 102 4.86 7.29 -0.44
CA ILE A 102 4.38 8.42 -1.25
C ILE A 102 5.53 9.41 -1.38
N GLY A 103 5.72 9.94 -2.59
CA GLY A 103 6.72 10.95 -2.88
C GLY A 103 6.14 12.15 -3.62
N THR A 104 6.95 13.16 -3.77
CA THR A 104 6.66 14.34 -4.60
C THR A 104 7.65 14.38 -5.74
N VAL A 105 7.12 14.53 -6.94
CA VAL A 105 7.94 14.69 -8.15
C VAL A 105 8.32 16.15 -8.28
N ASN A 106 9.58 16.41 -8.55
CA ASN A 106 10.14 17.74 -8.84
C ASN A 106 10.92 17.68 -10.16
N ALA A 107 11.07 18.81 -10.82
CA ALA A 107 11.98 18.89 -11.95
C ALA A 107 13.42 18.61 -11.49
N SER A 108 14.25 18.03 -12.36
CA SER A 108 15.68 17.84 -12.09
C SER A 108 16.37 19.18 -11.85
N GLN A 109 16.04 20.15 -12.68
CA GLN A 109 16.46 21.54 -12.55
C GLN A 109 15.22 22.42 -12.61
N GLY A 110 15.04 23.29 -11.63
CA GLY A 110 13.93 24.22 -11.57
C GLY A 110 14.35 25.49 -10.87
N VAL A 111 14.09 26.66 -11.47
CA VAL A 111 14.45 27.95 -10.93
C VAL A 111 13.38 28.99 -11.25
N ASP A 112 13.19 29.92 -10.33
CA ASP A 112 12.49 31.17 -10.59
C ASP A 112 13.48 32.16 -11.21
N LEU A 113 13.25 32.52 -12.47
CA LEU A 113 14.07 33.46 -13.19
C LEU A 113 13.85 34.87 -12.63
N THR A 114 14.90 35.49 -12.20
CA THR A 114 14.90 36.86 -11.64
C THR A 114 15.89 37.76 -12.36
N VAL A 115 15.60 39.05 -12.42
CA VAL A 115 16.55 40.03 -12.99
C VAL A 115 17.60 40.44 -11.96
N GLU A 116 18.86 40.58 -12.39
CA GLU A 116 19.97 41.00 -11.54
C GLU A 116 20.06 42.53 -11.42
N GLN A 117 19.67 43.25 -12.48
CA GLN A 117 19.74 44.71 -12.59
C GLN A 117 18.35 45.33 -12.74
N ALA A 118 18.19 46.51 -12.16
CA ALA A 118 16.98 47.28 -12.36
C ALA A 118 16.91 47.83 -13.80
N GLY A 119 15.69 47.91 -14.34
CA GLY A 119 15.47 48.50 -15.66
C GLY A 119 14.04 48.33 -16.15
N ILE A 120 13.73 48.98 -17.26
CA ILE A 120 12.46 48.84 -17.96
C ILE A 120 12.60 47.69 -18.97
N ILE A 121 11.60 46.83 -19.05
CA ILE A 121 11.55 45.77 -20.06
C ILE A 121 11.40 46.43 -21.44
N LYS A 122 12.30 46.09 -22.35
CA LYS A 122 12.24 46.48 -23.74
C LYS A 122 11.54 45.46 -24.59
N ASP A 123 11.92 44.17 -24.43
CA ASP A 123 11.40 43.05 -25.21
C ASP A 123 11.31 41.78 -24.34
N ILE A 124 10.19 41.03 -24.47
CA ILE A 124 10.03 39.70 -23.93
C ILE A 124 10.10 38.71 -25.10
N ASN A 125 11.14 37.86 -25.13
CA ASN A 125 11.45 36.97 -26.25
C ASN A 125 10.98 35.52 -26.06
N PHE A 126 10.00 35.30 -25.21
CA PHE A 126 9.45 33.96 -25.00
C PHE A 126 7.94 33.99 -24.83
N ALA A 127 7.29 32.88 -25.17
CA ALA A 127 5.86 32.64 -24.90
C ALA A 127 5.68 31.63 -23.75
N ALA A 128 4.51 31.63 -23.13
CA ALA A 128 4.13 30.67 -22.10
C ALA A 128 4.28 29.23 -22.61
N ASN A 129 4.85 28.36 -21.81
CA ASN A 129 5.10 26.93 -22.09
C ASN A 129 6.04 26.67 -23.28
N GLN A 130 6.83 27.66 -23.69
CA GLN A 130 7.83 27.52 -24.74
C GLN A 130 9.04 26.73 -24.21
N ARG A 131 9.59 25.87 -25.07
CA ARG A 131 10.88 25.21 -24.83
C ARG A 131 12.00 26.15 -25.20
N VAL A 132 12.94 26.39 -24.29
CA VAL A 132 14.08 27.26 -24.44
C VAL A 132 15.39 26.52 -24.24
N LYS A 133 16.46 27.00 -24.87
CA LYS A 133 17.80 26.44 -24.74
C LYS A 133 18.64 27.29 -23.81
N GLN A 134 19.63 26.68 -23.21
CA GLN A 134 20.62 27.39 -22.40
C GLN A 134 21.29 28.53 -23.22
N GLY A 135 21.32 29.74 -22.63
CA GLY A 135 21.86 30.94 -23.25
C GLY A 135 20.87 31.77 -24.07
N ASP A 136 19.67 31.25 -24.37
CA ASP A 136 18.63 32.03 -25.05
C ASP A 136 18.30 33.29 -24.24
N VAL A 137 18.17 34.43 -24.91
CA VAL A 137 17.77 35.71 -24.29
C VAL A 137 16.28 35.70 -24.11
N LEU A 138 15.82 35.69 -22.86
CA LEU A 138 14.41 35.64 -22.47
C LEU A 138 13.82 37.04 -22.33
N ILE A 139 14.56 37.93 -21.67
CA ILE A 139 14.19 39.34 -21.51
C ILE A 139 15.35 40.24 -21.86
N GLN A 140 15.01 41.30 -22.54
CA GLN A 140 15.92 42.42 -22.78
C GLN A 140 15.44 43.63 -21.99
N LEU A 141 16.26 44.11 -21.04
CA LEU A 141 16.03 45.40 -20.41
C LEU A 141 16.59 46.53 -21.30
N ASP A 142 16.08 47.72 -21.11
CA ASP A 142 16.64 48.90 -21.77
C ASP A 142 18.13 49.09 -21.38
N ASP A 143 18.98 49.02 -22.36
CA ASP A 143 20.41 49.01 -22.25
C ASP A 143 21.09 50.16 -23.03
N THR A 144 20.29 51.14 -23.49
CA THR A 144 20.72 52.21 -24.35
C THR A 144 21.89 53.00 -23.75
N VAL A 145 21.80 53.35 -22.46
CA VAL A 145 22.86 54.08 -21.74
C VAL A 145 24.11 53.21 -21.60
N GLN A 146 23.96 51.96 -21.19
CA GLN A 146 25.09 51.03 -20.97
C GLN A 146 25.85 50.75 -22.28
N ARG A 147 25.14 50.66 -23.41
CA ARG A 147 25.77 50.54 -24.73
C ARG A 147 26.60 51.78 -25.09
N ALA A 148 26.07 52.97 -24.82
CA ALA A 148 26.78 54.21 -25.07
C ALA A 148 28.05 54.32 -24.18
N ASP A 149 27.95 54.00 -22.90
CA ASP A 149 29.07 54.00 -21.95
C ASP A 149 30.15 52.99 -22.35
N LEU A 150 29.74 51.81 -22.76
CA LEU A 150 30.64 50.76 -23.23
C LEU A 150 31.36 51.21 -24.52
N ALA A 151 30.65 51.86 -25.47
CA ALA A 151 31.26 52.38 -26.70
C ALA A 151 32.30 53.46 -26.41
N ALA A 152 31.99 54.39 -25.50
CA ALA A 152 32.95 55.43 -25.07
C ALA A 152 34.20 54.80 -24.41
N SER A 153 33.99 53.81 -23.49
CA SER A 153 35.09 53.14 -22.82
C SER A 153 35.95 52.31 -23.79
N LYS A 154 35.35 51.64 -24.78
CA LYS A 154 36.07 50.93 -25.84
C LYS A 154 36.97 51.89 -26.65
N THR A 155 36.49 53.11 -26.99
CA THR A 155 37.25 54.12 -27.67
C THR A 155 38.44 54.59 -26.83
N GLN A 156 38.23 54.82 -25.53
CA GLN A 156 39.35 55.22 -24.62
C GLN A 156 40.35 54.08 -24.49
N ALA A 157 39.97 52.86 -24.33
CA ALA A 157 40.83 51.68 -24.23
C ALA A 157 41.72 51.55 -25.54
N ALA A 158 41.10 51.76 -26.69
CA ALA A 158 41.83 51.74 -27.97
C ALA A 158 42.93 52.85 -28.07
N LEU A 159 42.60 54.03 -27.58
CA LEU A 159 43.59 55.14 -27.52
C LEU A 159 44.75 54.82 -26.55
N ASP A 160 44.44 54.27 -25.37
CA ASP A 160 45.40 53.88 -24.36
C ASP A 160 46.29 52.73 -24.86
N GLN A 161 45.68 51.74 -25.55
CA GLN A 161 46.44 50.67 -26.19
C GLN A 161 47.41 51.20 -27.27
N GLN A 162 47.00 52.15 -28.14
CA GLN A 162 47.90 52.79 -29.12
C GLN A 162 49.00 53.51 -28.43
N SER A 163 48.75 54.14 -27.27
CA SER A 163 49.75 54.82 -26.48
C SER A 163 50.80 53.87 -25.90
N LEU A 164 50.34 52.72 -25.41
CA LEU A 164 51.20 51.62 -24.96
C LEU A 164 52.06 51.09 -26.11
N ASP A 165 51.45 50.79 -27.26
CA ASP A 165 52.13 50.25 -28.42
C ASP A 165 53.27 51.24 -28.87
N ARG A 166 52.99 52.54 -28.82
CA ARG A 166 53.96 53.60 -29.11
C ARG A 166 55.09 53.64 -28.07
N ALA A 167 54.75 53.50 -26.78
CA ALA A 167 55.78 53.47 -25.71
C ALA A 167 56.67 52.23 -25.83
N ILE A 168 56.11 51.06 -26.17
CA ILE A 168 56.89 49.85 -26.46
C ILE A 168 57.85 50.04 -27.62
N GLU A 169 57.36 50.64 -28.71
CA GLU A 169 58.24 50.90 -29.89
C GLU A 169 59.36 51.90 -29.60
N LEU A 170 59.08 52.98 -28.83
CA LEU A 170 60.11 53.92 -28.39
C LEU A 170 61.11 53.23 -27.46
N GLN A 171 60.69 52.39 -26.54
CA GLN A 171 61.61 51.65 -25.68
C GLN A 171 62.48 50.68 -26.48
N ARG A 172 61.92 49.98 -27.47
CA ARG A 172 62.63 49.06 -28.34
C ARG A 172 63.72 49.78 -29.15
N ARG A 173 63.46 51.05 -29.51
CA ARG A 173 64.42 51.87 -30.21
C ARG A 173 65.48 52.56 -29.29
N GLY A 174 65.43 52.32 -27.98
CA GLY A 174 66.37 52.85 -27.00
C GLY A 174 66.12 54.29 -26.61
N VAL A 175 65.00 54.91 -27.00
CA VAL A 175 64.71 56.36 -26.74
C VAL A 175 63.48 56.50 -25.76
N GLY A 176 62.88 55.41 -25.29
CA GLY A 176 61.79 55.39 -24.35
C GLY A 176 62.28 55.28 -22.90
N SER A 177 61.57 55.92 -21.96
CA SER A 177 61.78 55.73 -20.52
C SER A 177 60.97 54.49 -20.03
N GLU A 178 61.59 53.68 -19.20
CA GLU A 178 60.93 52.53 -18.56
C GLU A 178 59.73 52.98 -17.75
N VAL A 179 59.81 54.04 -16.98
CA VAL A 179 58.72 54.63 -16.22
C VAL A 179 57.55 55.03 -17.13
N ALA A 180 57.82 55.59 -18.31
CA ALA A 180 56.77 55.94 -19.27
C ALA A 180 56.08 54.67 -19.85
N LEU A 181 56.84 53.61 -20.11
CA LEU A 181 56.31 52.34 -20.58
C LEU A 181 55.42 51.72 -19.50
N ASP A 182 55.91 51.71 -18.27
CA ASP A 182 55.10 51.11 -17.15
C ASP A 182 53.81 51.90 -16.87
N ALA A 183 53.92 53.27 -16.96
CA ALA A 183 52.70 54.08 -16.84
C ALA A 183 51.70 53.82 -17.98
N ALA A 184 52.21 53.75 -19.26
CA ALA A 184 51.30 53.40 -20.39
C ALA A 184 50.70 52.01 -20.28
N ARG A 185 51.47 51.03 -19.79
CA ARG A 185 50.99 49.68 -19.53
C ARG A 185 49.88 49.64 -18.46
N ALA A 186 50.12 50.36 -17.35
CA ALA A 186 49.10 50.44 -16.25
C ALA A 186 47.80 51.12 -16.74
N THR A 187 47.92 52.19 -17.54
CA THR A 187 46.80 52.93 -18.11
C THR A 187 45.98 52.03 -19.06
N ALA A 188 46.64 51.35 -20.00
CA ALA A 188 46.00 50.45 -20.95
C ALA A 188 45.34 49.27 -20.23
N SER A 189 45.94 48.69 -19.18
CA SER A 189 45.38 47.64 -18.36
C SER A 189 44.13 48.12 -17.60
N THR A 190 44.15 49.32 -17.07
CA THR A 190 43.03 49.93 -16.35
C THR A 190 41.83 50.16 -17.26
N SER A 191 42.08 50.75 -18.45
CA SER A 191 41.00 51.00 -19.42
C SER A 191 40.43 49.71 -20.01
N ALA A 192 41.25 48.69 -20.24
CA ALA A 192 40.79 47.37 -20.63
C ALA A 192 39.91 46.75 -19.55
N SER A 193 40.30 46.86 -18.29
CA SER A 193 39.50 46.39 -17.16
C SER A 193 38.14 47.13 -17.05
N GLN A 194 38.13 48.44 -17.35
CA GLN A 194 36.88 49.22 -17.36
C GLN A 194 35.94 48.76 -18.48
N VAL A 195 36.44 48.42 -19.67
CA VAL A 195 35.66 47.84 -20.76
C VAL A 195 35.04 46.54 -20.33
N GLN A 196 35.81 45.64 -19.69
CA GLN A 196 35.27 44.35 -19.17
C GLN A 196 34.16 44.55 -18.13
N LYS A 197 34.34 45.50 -17.22
CA LYS A 197 33.33 45.87 -16.24
C LYS A 197 32.01 46.31 -16.89
N LEU A 198 32.09 47.25 -17.86
CA LEU A 198 30.91 47.78 -18.54
C LEU A 198 30.26 46.72 -19.43
N GLN A 199 31.05 45.81 -20.03
CA GLN A 199 30.50 44.66 -20.76
C GLN A 199 29.70 43.75 -19.83
N ALA A 200 30.21 43.42 -18.64
CA ALA A 200 29.48 42.62 -17.65
C ALA A 200 28.18 43.29 -17.20
N VAL A 201 28.18 44.61 -16.98
CA VAL A 201 26.96 45.38 -16.66
C VAL A 201 25.95 45.34 -17.80
N LEU A 202 26.42 45.40 -19.05
CA LEU A 202 25.56 45.26 -20.22
C LEU A 202 24.95 43.86 -20.33
N ASP A 203 25.78 42.84 -20.11
CA ASP A 203 25.32 41.43 -20.16
C ASP A 203 24.24 41.15 -19.10
N GLN A 204 24.32 41.79 -17.92
CA GLN A 204 23.30 41.70 -16.86
C GLN A 204 21.97 42.36 -17.24
N LYS A 205 21.91 43.19 -18.31
CA LYS A 205 20.67 43.72 -18.87
C LYS A 205 19.89 42.70 -19.69
N GLN A 206 20.46 41.52 -19.92
CA GLN A 206 19.83 40.40 -20.59
C GLN A 206 19.60 39.26 -19.61
N LEU A 207 18.35 38.89 -19.41
CA LEU A 207 18.02 37.65 -18.70
C LEU A 207 18.11 36.49 -19.68
N ARG A 208 19.03 35.57 -19.42
CA ARG A 208 19.25 34.38 -20.26
C ARG A 208 18.83 33.11 -19.54
N ALA A 209 18.40 32.11 -20.30
CA ALA A 209 18.11 30.79 -19.76
C ALA A 209 19.38 30.13 -19.21
N PRO A 210 19.41 29.70 -17.93
CA PRO A 210 20.60 29.07 -17.32
C PRO A 210 20.78 27.62 -17.77
N PHE A 211 19.70 26.92 -18.18
CA PHE A 211 19.70 25.55 -18.70
C PHE A 211 18.59 25.36 -19.71
N ASN A 212 18.58 24.21 -20.40
CA ASN A 212 17.50 23.83 -21.31
C ASN A 212 16.24 23.44 -20.51
N GLY A 213 15.08 23.92 -20.92
CA GLY A 213 13.84 23.59 -20.21
C GLY A 213 12.61 24.23 -20.82
N THR A 214 11.51 24.09 -20.14
CA THR A 214 10.23 24.72 -20.47
C THR A 214 10.01 25.91 -19.55
N ILE A 215 9.78 27.08 -20.15
CA ILE A 215 9.49 28.31 -19.41
C ILE A 215 7.99 28.40 -19.09
N GLY A 216 7.66 28.85 -17.90
CA GLY A 216 6.29 29.05 -17.45
C GLY A 216 5.62 30.27 -18.05
N ILE A 217 4.55 30.72 -17.40
CA ILE A 217 3.81 31.92 -17.81
C ILE A 217 4.60 33.17 -17.40
N PRO A 218 4.78 34.15 -18.31
CA PRO A 218 5.36 35.45 -17.96
C PRO A 218 4.56 36.11 -16.83
N LYS A 219 5.26 36.64 -15.83
CA LYS A 219 4.66 37.38 -14.70
C LYS A 219 4.84 38.89 -14.83
N VAL A 220 5.35 39.32 -15.95
CA VAL A 220 5.73 40.70 -16.24
C VAL A 220 5.32 41.06 -17.65
N ASP A 221 5.16 42.36 -17.92
CA ASP A 221 4.72 42.91 -19.20
C ASP A 221 5.78 43.82 -19.83
N ASP A 222 5.73 43.98 -21.15
CA ASP A 222 6.61 44.92 -21.88
C ASP A 222 6.41 46.36 -21.38
N GLY A 223 7.47 47.10 -21.22
CA GLY A 223 7.48 48.47 -20.68
C GLY A 223 7.38 48.54 -19.15
N GLN A 224 7.28 47.39 -18.44
CA GLN A 224 7.27 47.38 -16.98
C GLN A 224 8.68 47.65 -16.42
N TYR A 225 8.73 48.40 -15.31
CA TYR A 225 9.98 48.57 -14.55
C TYR A 225 10.18 47.40 -13.59
N LEU A 226 11.35 46.79 -13.63
CA LEU A 226 11.76 45.68 -12.75
C LEU A 226 12.82 46.14 -11.76
N ALA A 227 12.68 45.70 -10.51
CA ALA A 227 13.72 45.80 -9.48
C ALA A 227 14.53 44.48 -9.42
N PRO A 228 15.79 44.51 -8.97
CA PRO A 228 16.58 43.31 -8.76
C PRO A 228 15.85 42.29 -7.89
N GLY A 229 15.85 40.99 -8.26
CA GLY A 229 15.16 39.91 -7.56
C GLY A 229 13.68 39.75 -7.91
N THR A 230 13.13 40.59 -8.82
CA THR A 230 11.76 40.41 -9.32
C THR A 230 11.69 39.12 -10.14
N ILE A 231 10.71 38.24 -9.79
CA ILE A 231 10.48 37.00 -10.52
C ILE A 231 9.73 37.28 -11.82
N VAL A 232 10.33 36.84 -12.92
CA VAL A 232 9.84 37.04 -14.28
C VAL A 232 9.03 35.87 -14.77
N ALA A 233 9.53 34.65 -14.60
CA ALA A 233 8.91 33.40 -14.96
C ALA A 233 9.61 32.26 -14.22
N THR A 234 9.03 31.05 -14.27
CA THR A 234 9.68 29.83 -13.81
C THR A 234 10.30 29.10 -15.01
N LEU A 235 11.46 28.51 -14.85
CA LEU A 235 12.08 27.62 -15.84
C LEU A 235 12.27 26.25 -15.20
N GLN A 236 11.77 25.20 -15.90
CA GLN A 236 11.77 23.82 -15.38
C GLN A 236 12.30 22.87 -16.46
N ASP A 237 13.20 21.98 -16.08
CA ASP A 237 13.56 20.82 -16.90
C ASP A 237 12.53 19.71 -16.64
N LEU A 238 11.68 19.46 -17.64
CA LEU A 238 10.61 18.46 -17.57
C LEU A 238 11.01 17.10 -18.17
N ASP A 239 12.16 17.00 -18.82
CA ASP A 239 12.62 15.77 -19.47
C ASP A 239 13.14 14.77 -18.42
N THR A 240 13.90 15.30 -17.45
CA THR A 240 14.42 14.56 -16.31
C THR A 240 13.74 15.06 -15.04
N MET A 241 13.11 14.13 -14.34
CA MET A 241 12.40 14.44 -13.10
C MET A 241 13.09 13.74 -11.93
N ARG A 242 12.91 14.25 -10.74
CA ARG A 242 13.31 13.60 -9.49
C ARG A 242 12.11 13.42 -8.59
N ALA A 243 12.04 12.28 -7.92
CA ALA A 243 11.08 12.06 -6.87
C ALA A 243 11.78 12.06 -5.52
N ASP A 244 11.30 12.90 -4.63
CA ASP A 244 11.72 12.93 -3.23
C ASP A 244 10.66 12.23 -2.40
N PHE A 245 11.06 11.19 -1.66
CA PHE A 245 10.18 10.37 -0.81
C PHE A 245 10.88 9.97 0.47
N SER A 246 10.11 9.56 1.46
CA SER A 246 10.64 9.19 2.77
C SER A 246 10.40 7.72 3.07
N VAL A 247 11.41 7.08 3.68
CA VAL A 247 11.38 5.65 4.04
C VAL A 247 11.67 5.50 5.54
N PRO A 248 10.99 4.59 6.26
CA PRO A 248 11.28 4.32 7.66
C PRO A 248 12.73 3.85 7.90
N GLU A 249 13.35 4.31 8.98
CA GLU A 249 14.71 3.95 9.40
C GLU A 249 14.96 2.43 9.41
N GLN A 250 13.95 1.64 9.80
CA GLN A 250 14.03 0.18 9.87
C GLN A 250 14.31 -0.48 8.51
N GLN A 251 13.92 0.18 7.42
CA GLN A 251 14.08 -0.33 6.04
C GLN A 251 15.35 0.22 5.36
N LEU A 252 16.07 1.13 6.02
CA LEU A 252 17.27 1.77 5.46
C LEU A 252 18.36 0.75 5.07
N ALA A 253 18.53 -0.30 5.88
CA ALA A 253 19.54 -1.33 5.61
C ALA A 253 19.31 -2.10 4.29
N SER A 254 18.08 -2.13 3.80
CA SER A 254 17.70 -2.79 2.55
C SER A 254 17.81 -1.89 1.32
N LEU A 255 18.02 -0.56 1.52
CA LEU A 255 18.15 0.41 0.45
C LEU A 255 19.59 0.51 -0.05
N LYS A 256 19.74 0.60 -1.36
CA LYS A 256 21.04 0.81 -2.03
C LYS A 256 20.90 1.82 -3.16
N MET A 257 21.99 2.53 -3.43
CA MET A 257 22.09 3.39 -4.61
C MET A 257 21.93 2.58 -5.89
N GLY A 258 21.24 3.14 -6.88
CA GLY A 258 20.97 2.48 -8.16
C GLY A 258 19.83 1.46 -8.13
N GLN A 259 19.14 1.28 -7.00
CA GLN A 259 18.00 0.37 -6.89
C GLN A 259 16.86 0.83 -7.80
N PRO A 260 16.20 -0.11 -8.52
CA PRO A 260 15.06 0.24 -9.37
C PRO A 260 13.87 0.70 -8.51
N VAL A 261 13.21 1.72 -9.01
CA VAL A 261 12.01 2.30 -8.38
C VAL A 261 10.95 2.47 -9.45
N VAL A 262 9.73 2.08 -9.13
CA VAL A 262 8.57 2.32 -9.97
C VAL A 262 7.67 3.37 -9.33
N PHE A 263 7.07 4.20 -10.18
CA PHE A 263 6.24 5.32 -9.77
C PHE A 263 4.90 5.27 -10.48
N GLY A 264 3.86 5.68 -9.78
CA GLY A 264 2.52 5.76 -10.33
C GLY A 264 1.72 6.93 -9.76
N VAL A 265 0.83 7.48 -10.56
CA VAL A 265 -0.13 8.49 -10.10
C VAL A 265 -1.27 7.81 -9.35
N THR A 266 -1.65 6.61 -9.75
CA THR A 266 -2.65 5.76 -9.10
C THR A 266 -2.04 4.45 -8.64
N ALA A 267 -2.73 3.71 -7.77
CA ALA A 267 -2.23 2.44 -7.23
C ALA A 267 -2.04 1.36 -8.31
N ASP A 268 -2.87 1.41 -9.36
CA ASP A 268 -2.92 0.40 -10.42
C ASP A 268 -2.04 0.74 -11.63
N ASP A 269 -1.51 1.96 -11.71
CA ASP A 269 -0.71 2.44 -12.84
C ASP A 269 0.67 2.92 -12.38
N MET A 270 1.58 1.96 -12.19
CA MET A 270 2.99 2.18 -11.90
C MET A 270 3.80 2.24 -13.21
N ALA A 271 3.45 3.21 -14.08
CA ALA A 271 3.98 3.28 -15.45
C ALA A 271 5.40 3.83 -15.55
N PHE A 272 5.84 4.61 -14.55
CA PHE A 272 7.13 5.31 -14.61
C PHE A 272 8.20 4.50 -13.89
N LYS A 273 9.39 4.43 -14.50
CA LYS A 273 10.54 3.73 -13.95
C LYS A 273 11.67 4.72 -13.66
N GLY A 274 12.41 4.44 -12.62
CA GLY A 274 13.56 5.21 -12.23
C GLY A 274 14.51 4.44 -11.35
N ALA A 275 15.49 5.14 -10.78
CA ALA A 275 16.47 4.54 -9.89
C ALA A 275 16.79 5.49 -8.72
N VAL A 276 17.13 4.90 -7.56
CA VAL A 276 17.61 5.65 -6.39
C VAL A 276 18.94 6.30 -6.72
N VAL A 277 19.02 7.63 -6.62
CA VAL A 277 20.23 8.42 -6.87
C VAL A 277 20.80 9.08 -5.61
N GLY A 278 20.02 9.10 -4.53
CA GLY A 278 20.45 9.70 -3.27
C GLY A 278 19.69 9.16 -2.08
N ILE A 279 20.40 8.94 -0.99
CA ILE A 279 19.85 8.57 0.32
C ILE A 279 20.48 9.54 1.31
N ASP A 280 19.65 10.29 2.04
CA ASP A 280 20.13 11.21 3.06
C ASP A 280 20.79 10.40 4.20
N PRO A 281 22.04 10.72 4.59
CA PRO A 281 22.70 10.03 5.69
C PRO A 281 22.11 10.37 7.06
N LYS A 282 21.22 11.37 7.13
CA LYS A 282 20.58 11.82 8.36
C LYS A 282 19.15 11.28 8.46
N VAL A 283 18.86 10.62 9.58
CA VAL A 283 17.49 10.26 9.98
C VAL A 283 16.86 11.44 10.70
N ASP A 284 15.64 11.78 10.32
CA ASP A 284 14.87 12.77 11.06
C ASP A 284 14.48 12.19 12.45
N PRO A 285 14.90 12.81 13.54
CA PRO A 285 14.67 12.27 14.87
C PRO A 285 13.21 12.33 15.33
N GLN A 286 12.39 13.18 14.71
CA GLN A 286 10.97 13.34 15.07
C GLN A 286 10.10 12.32 14.35
N SER A 287 10.27 12.18 13.03
CA SER A 287 9.48 11.29 12.20
C SER A 287 10.07 9.88 12.08
N ARG A 288 11.36 9.68 12.38
CA ARG A 288 12.11 8.44 12.15
C ARG A 288 12.11 8.00 10.68
N LEU A 289 12.07 8.98 9.79
CA LEU A 289 12.13 8.78 8.35
C LEU A 289 13.48 9.23 7.79
N VAL A 290 13.87 8.60 6.69
CA VAL A 290 15.04 8.96 5.89
C VAL A 290 14.56 9.46 4.53
N SER A 291 15.07 10.59 4.09
CA SER A 291 14.76 11.13 2.76
C SER A 291 15.55 10.40 1.69
N VAL A 292 14.86 9.97 0.66
CA VAL A 292 15.43 9.27 -0.48
C VAL A 292 15.04 10.01 -1.75
N ARG A 293 15.98 10.11 -2.67
CA ARG A 293 15.78 10.71 -3.98
C ARG A 293 15.98 9.68 -5.08
N ALA A 294 15.05 9.63 -6.00
CA ALA A 294 15.18 8.86 -7.22
C ALA A 294 15.03 9.74 -8.45
N GLU A 295 15.70 9.36 -9.53
CA GLU A 295 15.58 9.99 -10.83
C GLU A 295 14.56 9.23 -11.67
N ILE A 296 13.73 9.96 -12.41
CA ILE A 296 12.65 9.44 -13.25
C ILE A 296 12.77 10.08 -14.63
N THR A 297 12.66 9.29 -15.67
CA THR A 297 12.51 9.81 -17.04
C THR A 297 11.04 10.10 -17.33
N ASN A 298 10.76 11.26 -17.93
CA ASN A 298 9.41 11.72 -18.27
C ASN A 298 9.26 12.05 -19.76
N PRO A 299 9.48 11.07 -20.66
CA PRO A 299 9.52 11.33 -22.10
C PRO A 299 8.21 11.86 -22.66
N ASP A 300 7.09 11.49 -22.05
CA ASP A 300 5.74 11.86 -22.50
C ASP A 300 5.22 13.16 -21.85
N GLY A 301 5.97 13.77 -20.93
CA GLY A 301 5.57 14.98 -20.20
C GLY A 301 4.33 14.79 -19.31
N LYS A 302 4.02 13.54 -18.92
CA LYS A 302 2.83 13.22 -18.11
C LYS A 302 2.98 13.58 -16.63
N LEU A 303 4.20 13.65 -16.14
CA LEU A 303 4.50 14.05 -14.76
C LEU A 303 4.72 15.57 -14.72
N SER A 304 4.11 16.20 -13.73
CA SER A 304 4.29 17.63 -13.47
C SER A 304 5.02 17.86 -12.16
N PRO A 305 5.93 18.83 -12.08
CA PRO A 305 6.59 19.22 -10.83
C PRO A 305 5.56 19.57 -9.74
N GLY A 306 5.79 19.13 -8.51
CA GLY A 306 4.87 19.29 -7.38
C GLY A 306 3.80 18.22 -7.27
N GLN A 307 3.70 17.29 -8.23
CA GLN A 307 2.71 16.21 -8.20
C GLN A 307 3.09 15.13 -7.20
N PHE A 308 2.10 14.61 -6.48
CA PHE A 308 2.27 13.43 -5.64
C PHE A 308 2.24 12.16 -6.47
N VAL A 309 3.15 11.24 -6.16
CA VAL A 309 3.23 9.93 -6.79
C VAL A 309 3.37 8.84 -5.72
N ARG A 310 2.81 7.69 -6.02
CA ARG A 310 3.13 6.47 -5.28
C ARG A 310 4.47 5.95 -5.75
N VAL A 311 5.27 5.54 -4.81
CA VAL A 311 6.65 5.10 -5.01
C VAL A 311 6.77 3.69 -4.48
N ARG A 312 7.29 2.78 -5.28
CA ARG A 312 7.66 1.44 -4.86
C ARG A 312 9.12 1.19 -5.22
N VAL A 313 9.95 1.09 -4.19
CA VAL A 313 11.35 0.68 -4.34
C VAL A 313 11.39 -0.83 -4.43
N GLU A 314 11.90 -1.38 -5.52
CA GLU A 314 12.03 -2.81 -5.72
C GLU A 314 13.25 -3.33 -4.96
N LEU A 315 13.04 -4.27 -4.05
CA LEU A 315 14.11 -4.94 -3.34
C LEU A 315 14.61 -6.16 -4.16
N PRO A 316 15.80 -6.69 -3.86
CA PRO A 316 16.30 -7.87 -4.54
C PRO A 316 15.30 -9.01 -4.51
N ARG A 317 15.16 -9.70 -5.63
CA ARG A 317 14.30 -10.87 -5.78
C ARG A 317 14.79 -12.00 -4.87
N GLU A 318 13.85 -12.59 -4.17
CA GLU A 318 14.06 -13.76 -3.31
C GLU A 318 13.33 -14.95 -3.94
N ASP A 319 14.00 -16.09 -4.06
CA ASP A 319 13.42 -17.30 -4.62
C ASP A 319 12.98 -18.24 -3.48
N GLY A 320 11.91 -19.00 -3.71
CA GLY A 320 11.46 -20.00 -2.75
C GLY A 320 10.56 -19.47 -1.62
N VAL A 321 10.01 -18.27 -1.74
CA VAL A 321 9.10 -17.70 -0.74
C VAL A 321 7.68 -18.29 -0.92
N LEU A 322 7.06 -18.71 0.18
CA LEU A 322 5.67 -19.17 0.21
C LEU A 322 4.75 -17.95 0.25
N ALA A 323 4.30 -17.49 -0.91
CA ALA A 323 3.41 -16.35 -1.05
C ALA A 323 2.01 -16.78 -1.45
N VAL A 324 1.02 -16.42 -0.64
CA VAL A 324 -0.39 -16.75 -0.87
C VAL A 324 -1.20 -15.49 -1.18
N PRO A 325 -2.30 -15.58 -1.95
CA PRO A 325 -3.19 -14.45 -2.12
C PRO A 325 -3.72 -13.96 -0.77
N GLN A 326 -3.82 -12.64 -0.59
CA GLN A 326 -4.32 -12.05 0.66
C GLN A 326 -5.75 -12.53 0.99
N THR A 327 -6.53 -12.93 -0.02
CA THR A 327 -7.86 -13.49 0.14
C THR A 327 -7.87 -14.84 0.88
N ALA A 328 -6.77 -15.60 0.89
CA ALA A 328 -6.66 -16.85 1.63
C ALA A 328 -6.46 -16.65 3.14
N LEU A 329 -6.04 -15.46 3.56
CA LEU A 329 -5.73 -15.14 4.95
C LEU A 329 -6.97 -14.63 5.68
N THR A 330 -7.24 -15.19 6.85
CA THR A 330 -8.29 -14.70 7.75
C THR A 330 -7.65 -14.21 9.05
N THR A 331 -7.90 -12.95 9.38
CA THR A 331 -7.38 -12.33 10.61
C THR A 331 -8.44 -12.43 11.72
N SER A 332 -8.04 -12.87 12.90
CA SER A 332 -8.90 -12.93 14.08
C SER A 332 -8.21 -12.33 15.31
N LEU A 333 -8.96 -12.17 16.40
CA LEU A 333 -8.40 -11.72 17.69
C LEU A 333 -7.34 -12.66 18.27
N TYR A 334 -7.33 -13.92 17.82
CA TYR A 334 -6.41 -14.95 18.31
C TYR A 334 -5.20 -15.15 17.40
N GLY A 335 -5.14 -14.42 16.28
CA GLY A 335 -4.09 -14.51 15.30
C GLY A 335 -4.60 -14.73 13.87
N ASP A 336 -3.65 -14.74 12.95
CA ASP A 336 -3.90 -14.98 11.54
C ASP A 336 -3.92 -16.48 11.26
N TYR A 337 -4.88 -16.94 10.44
CA TYR A 337 -5.02 -18.34 10.07
C TYR A 337 -5.47 -18.49 8.62
N VAL A 338 -5.22 -19.67 8.09
CA VAL A 338 -5.68 -20.11 6.77
C VAL A 338 -6.44 -21.43 6.90
N TYR A 339 -7.32 -21.71 5.95
CA TYR A 339 -7.96 -23.00 5.83
C TYR A 339 -7.23 -23.88 4.82
N VAL A 340 -6.70 -25.01 5.29
CA VAL A 340 -6.01 -26.01 4.47
C VAL A 340 -6.99 -27.15 4.18
N VAL A 341 -7.13 -27.51 2.91
CA VAL A 341 -7.92 -28.66 2.49
C VAL A 341 -7.09 -29.93 2.67
N ARG A 342 -7.63 -30.90 3.40
CA ARG A 342 -7.00 -32.20 3.61
C ARG A 342 -8.01 -33.32 3.36
N PRO A 343 -7.56 -34.50 2.92
CA PRO A 343 -8.40 -35.69 2.93
C PRO A 343 -8.92 -35.93 4.35
N ALA A 344 -10.20 -36.27 4.47
CA ALA A 344 -10.80 -36.57 5.79
C ALA A 344 -10.05 -37.75 6.40
N GLU A 345 -9.32 -37.52 7.48
CA GLU A 345 -8.78 -38.60 8.30
C GLU A 345 -9.98 -39.37 8.90
N ALA A 346 -10.08 -40.66 8.60
CA ALA A 346 -11.05 -41.56 9.27
C ALA A 346 -10.78 -41.46 10.79
N LYS A 347 -11.69 -40.82 11.55
CA LYS A 347 -11.60 -40.85 13.02
C LYS A 347 -11.46 -42.29 13.46
N PRO A 348 -10.46 -42.68 14.29
CA PRO A 348 -10.44 -43.97 14.91
C PRO A 348 -11.71 -44.10 15.76
N VAL A 349 -12.56 -45.08 15.39
CA VAL A 349 -13.73 -45.46 16.19
C VAL A 349 -13.21 -45.87 17.56
N ALA A 350 -13.60 -45.13 18.60
CA ALA A 350 -13.27 -45.44 19.98
C ALA A 350 -13.69 -46.91 20.24
N GLU A 351 -12.72 -47.76 20.49
CA GLU A 351 -12.81 -49.14 20.89
C GLU A 351 -13.41 -49.20 22.30
N GLY A 352 -14.66 -49.61 22.38
CA GLY A 352 -15.31 -49.71 23.69
C GLY A 352 -16.80 -50.06 23.66
N ALA A 353 -17.23 -51.14 23.01
CA ALA A 353 -18.40 -51.95 23.41
C ALA A 353 -18.38 -53.28 22.65
N ALA A 354 -18.32 -54.34 23.41
CA ALA A 354 -18.26 -55.73 22.97
C ALA A 354 -19.43 -56.13 22.04
N ALA A 355 -19.07 -56.91 21.04
CA ALA A 355 -19.94 -57.55 20.06
C ALA A 355 -20.96 -58.54 20.65
N PRO A 356 -22.03 -58.92 19.88
CA PRO A 356 -22.00 -60.27 19.36
C PRO A 356 -22.17 -60.38 17.84
N ALA A 357 -21.47 -61.37 17.32
CA ALA A 357 -21.43 -61.80 15.95
C ALA A 357 -22.78 -62.23 15.40
N ALA A 358 -23.16 -61.75 14.22
CA ALA A 358 -24.03 -62.46 13.30
C ALA A 358 -23.68 -62.07 11.85
N ALA A 359 -23.53 -63.10 11.07
CA ALA A 359 -22.90 -63.21 9.77
C ALA A 359 -23.51 -62.40 8.62
N ALA A 360 -22.59 -62.00 7.75
CA ALA A 360 -22.61 -62.06 6.28
C ALA A 360 -23.83 -61.52 5.51
N ALA A 361 -23.61 -60.42 4.80
CA ALA A 361 -23.91 -60.33 3.37
C ALA A 361 -23.11 -59.12 2.80
N ALA A 362 -22.07 -59.44 2.05
CA ALA A 362 -21.31 -58.46 1.25
C ALA A 362 -22.19 -57.98 0.10
N ALA A 363 -22.55 -56.72 0.10
CA ALA A 363 -22.88 -55.99 -1.11
C ALA A 363 -21.65 -55.19 -1.59
N PRO A 364 -21.32 -55.17 -2.89
CA PRO A 364 -20.16 -54.44 -3.36
C PRO A 364 -20.41 -52.94 -3.19
N ALA A 365 -19.58 -52.31 -2.39
CA ALA A 365 -19.51 -50.85 -2.31
C ALA A 365 -19.00 -50.35 -3.68
N GLU A 366 -19.80 -49.54 -4.33
CA GLU A 366 -19.42 -48.82 -5.52
C GLU A 366 -18.14 -47.99 -5.22
N ALA A 367 -17.06 -48.37 -5.91
CA ALA A 367 -15.75 -47.74 -5.84
C ALA A 367 -15.77 -46.43 -6.65
N ASN A 368 -16.53 -45.43 -6.21
CA ASN A 368 -16.48 -44.06 -6.79
C ASN A 368 -16.86 -42.97 -5.78
N ALA A 369 -16.61 -43.19 -4.50
CA ALA A 369 -16.67 -42.09 -3.55
C ALA A 369 -15.36 -41.29 -3.66
N GLU A 370 -15.39 -40.09 -4.30
CA GLU A 370 -14.32 -39.10 -4.18
C GLU A 370 -13.97 -38.95 -2.71
N PRO A 371 -12.67 -38.92 -2.34
CA PRO A 371 -12.27 -38.81 -0.95
C PRO A 371 -12.92 -37.57 -0.34
N ALA A 372 -13.67 -37.73 0.74
CA ALA A 372 -14.31 -36.63 1.43
C ALA A 372 -13.20 -35.65 1.88
N LEU A 373 -13.22 -34.45 1.32
CA LEU A 373 -12.28 -33.40 1.68
C LEU A 373 -12.81 -32.61 2.88
N THR A 374 -11.94 -32.33 3.85
CA THR A 374 -12.25 -31.50 5.01
C THR A 374 -11.27 -30.34 5.12
N VAL A 375 -11.71 -29.23 5.70
CA VAL A 375 -10.84 -28.10 5.98
C VAL A 375 -10.28 -28.15 7.39
N SER A 376 -8.99 -27.88 7.51
CA SER A 376 -8.31 -27.72 8.78
C SER A 376 -7.90 -26.26 8.93
N GLN A 377 -8.25 -25.65 10.06
CA GLN A 377 -7.79 -24.30 10.42
C GLN A 377 -6.36 -24.38 10.92
N VAL A 378 -5.44 -23.69 10.22
CA VAL A 378 -4.03 -23.64 10.57
C VAL A 378 -3.64 -22.21 10.87
N PHE A 379 -3.12 -21.97 12.08
CA PHE A 379 -2.56 -20.67 12.43
C PHE A 379 -1.24 -20.46 11.72
N VAL A 380 -1.04 -19.25 11.19
CA VAL A 380 0.12 -18.92 10.38
C VAL A 380 0.79 -17.66 10.90
N LYS A 381 2.11 -17.62 10.74
CA LYS A 381 2.89 -16.41 10.99
C LYS A 381 3.09 -15.67 9.67
N VAL A 382 2.48 -14.51 9.57
CA VAL A 382 2.49 -13.67 8.38
C VAL A 382 3.76 -12.84 8.34
N GLY A 383 4.38 -12.77 7.16
CA GLY A 383 5.53 -11.93 6.87
C GLY A 383 5.16 -10.66 6.11
N ARG A 384 5.92 -10.37 5.07
CA ARG A 384 5.76 -9.19 4.22
C ARG A 384 4.55 -9.32 3.29
N ARG A 385 4.03 -8.19 2.87
CA ARG A 385 2.91 -8.10 1.90
C ARG A 385 3.39 -7.35 0.66
N SER A 386 3.05 -7.85 -0.51
CA SER A 386 3.37 -7.21 -1.78
C SER A 386 2.42 -7.69 -2.87
N GLU A 387 1.95 -6.80 -3.73
CA GLU A 387 1.11 -7.09 -4.91
C GLU A 387 -0.14 -7.96 -4.62
N GLY A 388 -0.82 -7.71 -3.50
CA GLY A 388 -2.00 -8.50 -3.11
C GLY A 388 -1.69 -9.92 -2.64
N ARG A 389 -0.41 -10.26 -2.46
CA ARG A 389 0.07 -11.51 -1.86
C ARG A 389 0.67 -11.27 -0.49
N VAL A 390 0.67 -12.30 0.31
CA VAL A 390 1.20 -12.29 1.68
C VAL A 390 2.17 -13.45 1.83
N GLU A 391 3.36 -13.15 2.32
CA GLU A 391 4.37 -14.14 2.68
C GLU A 391 3.93 -14.86 3.95
N ILE A 392 4.03 -16.18 3.96
CA ILE A 392 3.84 -17.01 5.15
C ILE A 392 5.18 -17.58 5.58
N ILE A 393 5.59 -17.20 6.79
CA ILE A 393 6.88 -17.63 7.38
C ILE A 393 6.75 -19.03 8.01
N GLU A 394 5.65 -19.26 8.73
CA GLU A 394 5.41 -20.50 9.48
C GLU A 394 3.95 -20.91 9.38
N GLY A 395 3.65 -22.20 9.40
CA GLY A 395 2.31 -22.77 9.51
C GLY A 395 1.84 -23.57 8.31
N ILE A 396 2.38 -23.36 7.10
CA ILE A 396 2.02 -24.09 5.89
C ILE A 396 3.24 -24.75 5.26
N LYS A 397 2.99 -25.75 4.40
CA LYS A 397 4.01 -26.46 3.64
C LYS A 397 3.81 -26.26 2.13
N PRO A 398 4.89 -26.33 1.35
CA PRO A 398 4.76 -26.39 -0.11
C PRO A 398 3.87 -27.58 -0.51
N GLY A 399 2.91 -27.35 -1.39
CA GLY A 399 1.95 -28.35 -1.84
C GLY A 399 0.63 -28.38 -1.07
N ASP A 400 0.50 -27.66 0.05
CA ASP A 400 -0.76 -27.50 0.76
C ASP A 400 -1.78 -26.77 -0.14
N GLU A 401 -3.03 -27.20 -0.07
CA GLU A 401 -4.14 -26.59 -0.81
C GLU A 401 -4.93 -25.66 0.11
N LEU A 402 -4.92 -24.35 -0.19
CA LEU A 402 -5.55 -23.31 0.63
C LEU A 402 -6.85 -22.84 0.05
N VAL A 403 -7.83 -22.55 0.92
CA VAL A 403 -9.09 -21.94 0.53
C VAL A 403 -8.89 -20.45 0.29
N ILE A 404 -9.25 -19.96 -0.90
CA ILE A 404 -9.18 -18.55 -1.30
C ILE A 404 -10.55 -17.86 -1.35
N ALA A 405 -11.65 -18.64 -1.40
CA ALA A 405 -13.01 -18.13 -1.35
C ALA A 405 -13.94 -19.10 -0.62
N GLY A 406 -14.95 -18.54 0.07
CA GLY A 406 -15.94 -19.34 0.84
C GLY A 406 -15.64 -19.48 2.33
N GLN A 407 -14.58 -18.84 2.85
CA GLN A 407 -14.11 -18.98 4.24
C GLN A 407 -15.15 -18.62 5.30
N ASN A 408 -16.07 -17.70 5.02
CA ASN A 408 -17.05 -17.19 6.00
C ASN A 408 -18.04 -18.25 6.50
N ARG A 409 -18.11 -19.41 5.83
CA ARG A 409 -19.00 -20.52 6.17
C ARG A 409 -18.24 -21.74 6.70
N LEU A 410 -16.94 -21.62 6.88
CA LEU A 410 -16.08 -22.72 7.28
C LEU A 410 -15.80 -22.70 8.78
N THR A 411 -15.77 -23.87 9.35
CA THR A 411 -15.25 -24.16 10.68
C THR A 411 -14.28 -25.34 10.57
N ASN A 412 -13.44 -25.52 11.57
CA ASN A 412 -12.49 -26.63 11.57
C ASN A 412 -13.20 -27.98 11.43
N GLY A 413 -12.82 -28.80 10.45
CA GLY A 413 -13.44 -30.09 10.16
C GLY A 413 -14.66 -30.04 9.25
N THR A 414 -15.06 -28.87 8.71
CA THR A 414 -16.17 -28.77 7.77
C THR A 414 -15.85 -29.54 6.47
N PRO A 415 -16.75 -30.42 5.98
CA PRO A 415 -16.58 -31.06 4.70
C PRO A 415 -16.78 -30.07 3.56
N VAL A 416 -15.87 -30.10 2.57
CA VAL A 416 -15.86 -29.16 1.45
C VAL A 416 -15.83 -29.87 0.12
N LYS A 417 -16.40 -29.19 -0.88
CA LYS A 417 -16.28 -29.54 -2.28
C LYS A 417 -15.47 -28.42 -2.98
N VAL A 418 -14.38 -28.81 -3.59
CA VAL A 418 -13.53 -27.86 -4.35
C VAL A 418 -14.20 -27.56 -5.68
N ASP A 419 -14.41 -26.27 -5.94
CA ASP A 419 -14.89 -25.77 -7.22
C ASP A 419 -14.10 -24.51 -7.59
N ASN A 420 -13.17 -24.68 -8.52
CA ASN A 420 -12.28 -23.61 -8.98
C ASN A 420 -12.80 -22.90 -10.25
N THR A 421 -14.07 -23.13 -10.63
CA THR A 421 -14.68 -22.45 -11.79
C THR A 421 -14.94 -20.97 -11.51
N VAL A 422 -15.15 -20.61 -10.21
CA VAL A 422 -15.30 -19.23 -9.74
C VAL A 422 -14.08 -18.86 -8.90
N SER A 423 -12.99 -18.50 -9.57
CA SER A 423 -11.84 -17.93 -8.88
C SER A 423 -12.08 -16.44 -8.64
N PRO A 424 -11.89 -15.90 -7.43
CA PRO A 424 -11.78 -14.46 -7.22
C PRO A 424 -10.44 -13.99 -7.80
N VAL A 425 -10.41 -13.83 -9.12
CA VAL A 425 -9.23 -13.32 -9.83
C VAL A 425 -9.02 -11.91 -9.33
N THR A 426 -7.92 -11.68 -8.65
CA THR A 426 -7.41 -10.33 -8.40
C THR A 426 -7.14 -9.67 -9.74
N SER A 427 -7.50 -8.40 -9.89
CA SER A 427 -7.35 -7.60 -11.12
C SER A 427 -5.93 -7.62 -11.73
N ALA A 428 -4.92 -8.03 -10.96
CA ALA A 428 -3.54 -8.22 -11.40
C ALA A 428 -3.35 -9.46 -12.29
N ASP A 429 -4.01 -10.58 -11.99
CA ASP A 429 -3.88 -11.83 -12.75
C ASP A 429 -4.65 -11.79 -14.09
N ALA A 430 -5.76 -11.03 -14.12
CA ALA A 430 -6.52 -10.82 -15.37
C ALA A 430 -5.71 -10.02 -16.42
N LYS A 431 -4.82 -9.12 -15.97
CA LYS A 431 -3.96 -8.33 -16.85
C LYS A 431 -2.75 -9.11 -17.36
N ALA A 432 -2.30 -10.13 -16.63
CA ALA A 432 -1.21 -11.02 -17.05
C ALA A 432 -1.67 -12.09 -18.06
N ALA A 433 -2.94 -12.52 -18.00
CA ALA A 433 -3.50 -13.50 -18.94
C ALA A 433 -3.97 -12.88 -20.29
N ALA A 434 -4.05 -11.53 -20.37
CA ALA A 434 -4.46 -10.79 -21.57
C ALA A 434 -3.27 -10.24 -22.39
N LYS A 435 -2.04 -10.60 -22.06
CA LYS A 435 -0.80 -10.31 -22.78
C LYS A 435 -0.15 -11.60 -23.26
#